data_06ce63c4b527709e961eaa1194ac4ac8
#
_entry.id   06ce63c4b527709e961eaa1194ac4ac8
#
_cell.length_a   1.000
_cell.length_b   1.000
_cell.length_c   1.000
_cell.angle_alpha   90.00
_cell.angle_beta   90.00
_cell.angle_gamma   90.00
#
_symmetry.space_group_name_H-M   'P 1'
#
loop_
_entity.id
_entity.type
_entity.pdbx_description
1 polymer ?
#
loop_
_entity_poly.entity_id
_entity_poly.type
_entity_poly.pdbx_seq_one_letter_code
_entity_poly.pdbx_strand_id
1 'polypeptide(L)'
;THDDITVDAIAAALGRGVIVHPDARAILADHYGDQLNEARLRMARTPEGASLIENPRTKAPGIRVENIFIMAGVPMITQGMLAALDGKLEGGAPVLSRTVAAWTQESRAADILKRTEKENPGAQIGSYPFWREGKTGANFVIRSTDPAQLAEVAQKLMAGLAEAGITPIDGEL
;
A
#
# COMPACT_ATOMS: atom_id res chain seq x y z
N THR A 1 -16.33 -13.69 -9.80
CA THR A 1 -17.79 -13.89 -9.70
C THR A 1 -18.50 -13.48 -10.99
N HIS A 2 -19.81 -13.74 -11.13
CA HIS A 2 -20.57 -13.45 -12.36
C HIS A 2 -20.71 -11.95 -12.64
N ASP A 3 -20.58 -11.13 -11.62
CA ASP A 3 -20.71 -9.67 -11.58
C ASP A 3 -19.36 -8.94 -11.59
N ASP A 4 -18.25 -9.68 -11.69
CA ASP A 4 -16.90 -9.10 -11.71
C ASP A 4 -16.60 -8.50 -13.09
N ILE A 5 -16.45 -7.19 -13.14
CA ILE A 5 -16.12 -6.41 -14.32
C ILE A 5 -14.69 -5.84 -14.28
N THR A 6 -13.89 -6.20 -13.28
CA THR A 6 -12.57 -5.59 -13.04
C THR A 6 -11.66 -5.68 -14.26
N VAL A 7 -11.55 -6.89 -14.85
CA VAL A 7 -10.69 -7.12 -16.02
C VAL A 7 -11.17 -6.30 -17.23
N ASP A 8 -12.48 -6.28 -17.46
CA ASP A 8 -13.08 -5.54 -18.58
C ASP A 8 -12.88 -4.02 -18.41
N ALA A 9 -13.09 -3.50 -17.20
CA ALA A 9 -12.91 -2.08 -16.91
C ALA A 9 -11.45 -1.63 -17.05
N ILE A 10 -10.49 -2.42 -16.58
CA ILE A 10 -9.07 -2.11 -16.71
C ILE A 10 -8.62 -2.22 -18.17
N ALA A 11 -9.03 -3.24 -18.88
CA ALA A 11 -8.73 -3.39 -20.29
C ALA A 11 -9.26 -2.19 -21.09
N ALA A 12 -10.50 -1.77 -20.84
CA ALA A 12 -11.10 -0.60 -21.49
C ALA A 12 -10.33 0.69 -21.16
N ALA A 13 -9.94 0.90 -19.91
CA ALA A 13 -9.17 2.06 -19.48
C ALA A 13 -7.79 2.15 -20.15
N LEU A 14 -7.19 0.98 -20.45
CA LEU A 14 -5.89 0.88 -21.12
C LEU A 14 -6.01 0.79 -22.66
N GLY A 15 -7.22 0.81 -23.21
CA GLY A 15 -7.44 0.66 -24.65
C GLY A 15 -7.05 -0.73 -25.18
N ARG A 16 -7.14 -1.79 -24.37
CA ARG A 16 -6.74 -3.16 -24.69
C ARG A 16 -7.94 -4.08 -24.85
N GLY A 17 -7.77 -5.11 -25.67
CA GLY A 17 -8.73 -6.22 -25.74
C GLY A 17 -8.65 -7.11 -24.49
N VAL A 18 -9.71 -7.88 -24.24
CA VAL A 18 -9.73 -8.95 -23.23
C VAL A 18 -9.58 -10.29 -23.93
N ILE A 19 -8.60 -11.08 -23.51
CA ILE A 19 -8.31 -12.41 -24.06
C ILE A 19 -8.39 -13.47 -22.96
N VAL A 20 -8.52 -14.73 -23.37
CA VAL A 20 -8.23 -15.88 -22.50
C VAL A 20 -6.72 -16.12 -22.57
N HIS A 21 -6.00 -15.81 -21.50
CA HIS A 21 -4.54 -15.95 -21.46
C HIS A 21 -4.15 -17.45 -21.56
N PRO A 22 -3.28 -17.83 -22.50
CA PRO A 22 -2.98 -19.25 -22.75
C PRO A 22 -2.38 -19.95 -21.52
N ASP A 23 -1.43 -19.31 -20.83
CA ASP A 23 -0.81 -19.91 -19.65
C ASP A 23 -1.77 -19.99 -18.45
N ALA A 24 -2.65 -18.99 -18.27
CA ALA A 24 -3.68 -19.04 -17.23
C ALA A 24 -4.66 -20.17 -17.49
N ARG A 25 -5.05 -20.37 -18.76
CA ARG A 25 -5.89 -21.51 -19.17
C ARG A 25 -5.21 -22.83 -18.89
N ALA A 26 -3.91 -22.97 -19.20
CA ALA A 26 -3.13 -24.18 -18.94
C ALA A 26 -3.04 -24.50 -17.45
N ILE A 27 -2.76 -23.49 -16.60
CA ILE A 27 -2.73 -23.63 -15.15
C ILE A 27 -4.09 -24.09 -14.60
N LEU A 28 -5.20 -23.52 -15.09
CA LEU A 28 -6.54 -23.90 -14.65
C LEU A 28 -6.92 -25.29 -15.16
N ALA A 29 -6.50 -25.66 -16.38
CA ALA A 29 -6.74 -26.98 -16.92
C ALA A 29 -6.02 -28.08 -16.12
N ASP A 30 -4.77 -27.85 -15.77
CA ASP A 30 -3.98 -28.74 -14.91
C ASP A 30 -4.60 -28.89 -13.52
N HIS A 31 -5.06 -27.77 -12.94
CA HIS A 31 -5.64 -27.77 -11.59
C HIS A 31 -7.03 -28.38 -11.50
N TYR A 32 -7.91 -28.13 -12.49
CA TYR A 32 -9.30 -28.55 -12.44
C TYR A 32 -9.60 -29.82 -13.25
N GLY A 33 -8.73 -30.19 -14.19
CA GLY A 33 -8.96 -31.35 -15.05
C GLY A 33 -10.33 -31.31 -15.71
N ASP A 34 -11.05 -32.40 -15.60
CA ASP A 34 -12.42 -32.56 -16.18
C ASP A 34 -13.48 -31.61 -15.55
N GLN A 35 -13.13 -30.96 -14.42
CA GLN A 35 -14.02 -30.00 -13.78
C GLN A 35 -13.86 -28.56 -14.34
N LEU A 36 -12.96 -28.33 -15.28
CA LEU A 36 -12.82 -27.03 -15.94
C LEU A 36 -14.08 -26.77 -16.81
N ASN A 37 -14.77 -25.69 -16.47
CA ASN A 37 -15.97 -25.27 -17.20
C ASN A 37 -15.84 -23.77 -17.56
N GLU A 38 -16.81 -23.24 -18.31
CA GLU A 38 -16.81 -21.85 -18.76
C GLU A 38 -16.71 -20.84 -17.61
N ALA A 39 -17.39 -21.10 -16.48
CA ALA A 39 -17.34 -20.23 -15.31
C ALA A 39 -15.94 -20.17 -14.72
N ARG A 40 -15.23 -21.29 -14.64
CA ARG A 40 -13.84 -21.36 -14.18
C ARG A 40 -12.87 -20.76 -15.20
N LEU A 41 -13.15 -20.95 -16.49
CA LEU A 41 -12.33 -20.38 -17.55
C LEU A 41 -12.34 -18.84 -17.56
N ARG A 42 -13.39 -18.21 -17.03
CA ARG A 42 -13.41 -16.75 -16.84
C ARG A 42 -12.25 -16.23 -15.99
N MET A 43 -11.70 -17.05 -15.07
CA MET A 43 -10.53 -16.69 -14.28
C MET A 43 -9.22 -16.60 -15.11
N ALA A 44 -9.23 -17.08 -16.35
CA ALA A 44 -8.13 -16.94 -17.29
C ALA A 44 -8.23 -15.71 -18.18
N ARG A 45 -9.28 -14.90 -18.05
CA ARG A 45 -9.44 -13.67 -18.83
C ARG A 45 -8.50 -12.59 -18.32
N THR A 46 -7.77 -11.97 -19.23
CA THR A 46 -6.82 -10.90 -18.91
C THR A 46 -6.90 -9.80 -19.97
N PRO A 47 -6.51 -8.56 -19.65
CA PRO A 47 -6.16 -7.60 -20.68
C PRO A 47 -5.05 -8.13 -21.58
N GLU A 48 -5.10 -7.85 -22.87
CA GLU A 48 -4.06 -8.25 -23.82
C GLU A 48 -2.70 -7.68 -23.42
N GLY A 49 -1.64 -8.54 -23.49
CA GLY A 49 -0.28 -8.18 -23.08
C GLY A 49 -0.06 -8.19 -21.55
N ALA A 50 -0.99 -8.71 -20.77
CA ALA A 50 -0.79 -8.90 -19.34
C ALA A 50 0.15 -10.08 -19.06
N SER A 51 0.81 -10.05 -17.91
CA SER A 51 1.53 -11.16 -17.30
C SER A 51 0.76 -11.69 -16.08
N LEU A 52 1.11 -12.90 -15.65
CA LEU A 52 0.42 -13.57 -14.54
C LEU A 52 1.15 -13.37 -13.22
N ILE A 53 0.37 -13.21 -12.14
CA ILE A 53 0.83 -13.25 -10.76
C ILE A 53 0.53 -14.64 -10.21
N GLU A 54 1.53 -15.31 -9.68
CA GLU A 54 1.36 -16.63 -9.10
C GLU A 54 0.38 -16.61 -7.93
N ASN A 55 -0.52 -17.60 -7.90
CA ASN A 55 -1.40 -17.85 -6.77
C ASN A 55 -1.10 -19.24 -6.18
N PRO A 56 -0.32 -19.32 -5.13
CA PRO A 56 0.05 -20.61 -4.55
C PRO A 56 -1.14 -21.36 -3.91
N ARG A 57 -2.22 -20.64 -3.59
CA ARG A 57 -3.37 -21.19 -2.85
C ARG A 57 -4.40 -21.89 -3.73
N THR A 58 -4.89 -21.20 -4.75
CA THR A 58 -6.01 -21.72 -5.56
C THR A 58 -5.64 -21.91 -7.04
N LYS A 59 -4.39 -21.66 -7.39
CA LYS A 59 -3.85 -21.73 -8.76
C LYS A 59 -4.45 -20.75 -9.76
N ALA A 60 -5.66 -20.20 -9.53
CA ALA A 60 -6.21 -19.14 -10.36
C ALA A 60 -5.32 -17.90 -10.26
N PRO A 61 -4.55 -17.54 -11.33
CA PRO A 61 -3.52 -16.52 -11.22
C PRO A 61 -4.10 -15.12 -11.07
N GLY A 62 -3.36 -14.23 -10.43
CA GLY A 62 -3.58 -12.80 -10.55
C GLY A 62 -3.02 -12.27 -11.87
N ILE A 63 -3.20 -10.97 -12.12
CA ILE A 63 -2.87 -10.32 -13.39
C ILE A 63 -2.01 -9.10 -13.11
N ARG A 64 -0.92 -8.95 -13.87
CA ARG A 64 -0.15 -7.72 -13.95
C ARG A 64 -0.23 -7.16 -15.36
N VAL A 65 -0.67 -5.94 -15.49
CA VAL A 65 -0.64 -5.19 -16.76
C VAL A 65 -0.07 -3.79 -16.48
N GLU A 66 1.07 -3.47 -17.09
CA GLU A 66 1.82 -2.25 -16.79
C GLU A 66 2.16 -2.16 -15.27
N ASN A 67 1.70 -1.09 -14.61
CA ASN A 67 1.84 -0.87 -13.17
C ASN A 67 0.59 -1.25 -12.35
N ILE A 68 -0.36 -1.94 -12.97
CA ILE A 68 -1.62 -2.37 -12.35
C ILE A 68 -1.52 -3.85 -11.98
N PHE A 69 -1.85 -4.18 -10.73
CA PHE A 69 -1.83 -5.54 -10.19
C PHE A 69 -3.24 -5.91 -9.75
N ILE A 70 -3.87 -6.86 -10.44
CA ILE A 70 -5.22 -7.33 -10.16
C ILE A 70 -5.09 -8.65 -9.40
N MET A 71 -5.61 -8.68 -8.19
CA MET A 71 -5.53 -9.83 -7.30
C MET A 71 -6.93 -10.27 -6.84
N ALA A 72 -7.01 -11.46 -6.26
CA ALA A 72 -8.26 -11.96 -5.70
C ALA A 72 -8.74 -11.08 -4.53
N GLY A 73 -10.06 -10.95 -4.37
CA GLY A 73 -10.65 -10.18 -3.25
C GLY A 73 -10.62 -10.90 -1.90
N VAL A 74 -10.23 -12.17 -1.84
CA VAL A 74 -10.13 -12.94 -0.60
C VAL A 74 -8.80 -12.64 0.08
N PRO A 75 -8.75 -12.09 1.32
CA PRO A 75 -7.53 -11.60 1.95
C PRO A 75 -6.38 -12.60 2.00
N MET A 76 -6.64 -13.86 2.35
CA MET A 76 -5.63 -14.90 2.42
C MET A 76 -5.03 -15.25 1.04
N ILE A 77 -5.82 -15.16 -0.03
CA ILE A 77 -5.35 -15.39 -1.40
C ILE A 77 -4.53 -14.21 -1.87
N THR A 78 -5.00 -12.99 -1.63
CA THR A 78 -4.28 -11.74 -1.95
C THR A 78 -2.91 -11.69 -1.27
N GLN A 79 -2.82 -12.06 0.01
CA GLN A 79 -1.55 -12.15 0.74
C GLN A 79 -0.57 -13.12 0.08
N GLY A 80 -1.07 -14.29 -0.38
CA GLY A 80 -0.25 -15.26 -1.09
C GLY A 80 0.26 -14.72 -2.44
N MET A 81 -0.59 -14.00 -3.18
CA MET A 81 -0.20 -13.34 -4.44
C MET A 81 0.81 -12.21 -4.21
N LEU A 82 0.63 -11.40 -3.15
CA LEU A 82 1.59 -10.35 -2.77
C LEU A 82 2.96 -10.95 -2.41
N ALA A 83 2.98 -12.02 -1.62
CA ALA A 83 4.22 -12.73 -1.29
C ALA A 83 4.93 -13.29 -2.54
N ALA A 84 4.19 -13.72 -3.57
CA ALA A 84 4.75 -14.19 -4.82
C ALA A 84 5.36 -13.06 -5.68
N LEU A 85 5.08 -11.79 -5.37
CA LEU A 85 5.66 -10.61 -6.00
C LEU A 85 6.91 -10.10 -5.27
N ASP A 86 7.21 -10.62 -4.09
CA ASP A 86 8.40 -10.22 -3.33
C ASP A 86 9.68 -10.43 -4.15
N GLY A 87 10.54 -9.40 -4.16
CA GLY A 87 11.75 -9.35 -4.98
C GLY A 87 11.54 -9.23 -6.50
N LYS A 88 10.27 -9.19 -6.98
CA LYS A 88 9.94 -9.04 -8.41
C LYS A 88 9.45 -7.63 -8.78
N LEU A 89 9.18 -6.81 -7.76
CA LEU A 89 8.75 -5.43 -7.97
C LEU A 89 9.97 -4.51 -7.99
N GLU A 90 9.99 -3.60 -8.95
CA GLU A 90 10.94 -2.50 -8.93
C GLU A 90 10.55 -1.58 -7.78
N GLY A 91 11.39 -1.50 -6.77
CA GLY A 91 11.19 -0.61 -5.62
C GLY A 91 11.92 0.71 -5.83
N GLY A 92 11.38 1.77 -5.23
CA GLY A 92 12.10 3.01 -4.99
C GLY A 92 13.02 2.91 -3.77
N ALA A 93 13.71 4.00 -3.42
CA ALA A 93 14.42 4.09 -2.16
C ALA A 93 13.45 3.82 -0.99
N PRO A 94 13.84 2.99 0.00
CA PRO A 94 12.98 2.73 1.15
C PRO A 94 12.61 4.04 1.86
N VAL A 95 11.32 4.22 2.11
CA VAL A 95 10.84 5.33 2.92
C VAL A 95 10.92 4.91 4.39
N LEU A 96 11.81 5.56 5.12
CA LEU A 96 11.96 5.39 6.56
C LEU A 96 10.95 6.25 7.31
N SER A 97 10.60 5.85 8.53
CA SER A 97 9.73 6.64 9.39
C SER A 97 10.26 6.73 10.82
N ARG A 98 9.98 7.87 11.48
CA ARG A 98 10.17 8.07 12.90
C ARG A 98 8.96 8.77 13.47
N THR A 99 8.51 8.33 14.62
CA THR A 99 7.35 8.91 15.29
C THR A 99 7.80 9.79 16.45
N VAL A 100 7.19 10.97 16.55
CA VAL A 100 7.20 11.84 17.72
C VAL A 100 5.75 11.94 18.19
N ALA A 101 5.50 11.72 19.48
CA ALA A 101 4.15 11.77 20.02
C ALA A 101 4.00 12.86 21.07
N ALA A 102 2.77 13.26 21.33
CA ALA A 102 2.47 14.16 22.44
C ALA A 102 1.01 14.00 22.91
N TRP A 103 0.76 14.21 24.20
CA TRP A 103 -0.57 14.39 24.73
C TRP A 103 -1.03 15.83 24.45
N THR A 104 -1.66 16.02 23.31
CA THR A 104 -2.13 17.33 22.82
C THR A 104 -3.27 17.17 21.83
N GLN A 105 -4.01 18.24 21.62
CA GLN A 105 -4.91 18.34 20.48
C GLN A 105 -4.11 18.63 19.20
N GLU A 106 -4.46 18.00 18.10
CA GLU A 106 -3.79 18.18 16.81
C GLU A 106 -3.73 19.66 16.38
N SER A 107 -4.77 20.43 16.62
CA SER A 107 -4.84 21.85 16.28
C SER A 107 -3.74 22.69 16.92
N ARG A 108 -3.26 22.31 18.11
CA ARG A 108 -2.15 23.00 18.77
C ARG A 108 -0.78 22.74 18.16
N ALA A 109 -0.64 21.60 17.50
CA ALA A 109 0.60 21.21 16.82
C ALA A 109 0.62 21.61 15.32
N ALA A 110 -0.52 21.91 14.72
CA ALA A 110 -0.70 22.05 13.28
C ALA A 110 0.29 23.03 12.64
N ASP A 111 0.47 24.22 13.20
CA ASP A 111 1.38 25.24 12.66
C ASP A 111 2.86 24.82 12.80
N ILE A 112 3.18 24.08 13.86
CA ILE A 112 4.53 23.55 14.09
C ILE A 112 4.85 22.49 13.06
N LEU A 113 3.93 21.54 12.83
CA LEU A 113 4.06 20.49 11.82
C LEU A 113 4.27 21.10 10.44
N LYS A 114 3.39 22.02 10.04
CA LYS A 114 3.44 22.71 8.74
C LYS A 114 4.75 23.49 8.54
N ARG A 115 5.22 24.19 9.56
CA ARG A 115 6.49 24.92 9.51
C ARG A 115 7.66 23.95 9.36
N THR A 116 7.72 22.92 10.22
CA THR A 116 8.80 21.93 10.22
C THR A 116 8.87 21.20 8.87
N GLU A 117 7.73 20.81 8.27
CA GLU A 117 7.69 20.17 6.96
C GLU A 117 8.17 21.12 5.86
N LYS A 118 7.68 22.36 5.86
CA LYS A 118 8.07 23.39 4.87
C LYS A 118 9.57 23.71 4.87
N GLU A 119 10.19 23.73 6.05
CA GLU A 119 11.61 24.01 6.23
C GLU A 119 12.52 22.82 5.90
N ASN A 120 11.93 21.61 5.73
CA ASN A 120 12.68 20.39 5.46
C ASN A 120 12.13 19.66 4.23
N PRO A 121 12.32 20.22 3.01
CA PRO A 121 11.87 19.59 1.79
C PRO A 121 12.48 18.17 1.63
N GLY A 122 11.65 17.19 1.29
CA GLY A 122 12.02 15.78 1.24
C GLY A 122 11.58 14.96 2.46
N ALA A 123 11.18 15.62 3.55
CA ALA A 123 10.49 14.99 4.65
C ALA A 123 8.98 15.28 4.59
N GLN A 124 8.16 14.32 5.00
CA GLN A 124 6.72 14.45 5.15
C GLN A 124 6.31 14.16 6.58
N ILE A 125 5.35 14.90 7.11
CA ILE A 125 4.89 14.72 8.49
C ILE A 125 3.38 14.44 8.48
N GLY A 126 2.99 13.20 8.81
CA GLY A 126 1.60 12.81 9.02
C GLY A 126 1.21 12.97 10.49
N SER A 127 -0.02 13.45 10.73
CA SER A 127 -0.59 13.57 12.08
C SER A 127 -1.69 12.52 12.27
N TYR A 128 -1.62 11.78 13.37
CA TYR A 128 -2.53 10.67 13.70
C TYR A 128 -3.08 10.90 15.12
N PRO A 129 -4.18 11.67 15.26
CA PRO A 129 -4.80 11.92 16.54
C PRO A 129 -5.47 10.65 17.08
N PHE A 130 -5.45 10.51 18.40
CA PHE A 130 -6.13 9.43 19.11
C PHE A 130 -6.75 9.92 20.42
N TRP A 131 -7.66 9.11 20.94
CA TRP A 131 -8.24 9.29 22.26
C TRP A 131 -7.97 8.04 23.10
N ARG A 132 -7.30 8.20 24.23
CA ARG A 132 -7.00 7.10 25.15
C ARG A 132 -7.09 7.58 26.59
N GLU A 133 -7.76 6.81 27.44
CA GLU A 133 -7.88 7.07 28.88
C GLU A 133 -8.38 8.49 29.22
N GLY A 134 -9.34 8.97 28.46
CA GLY A 134 -9.92 10.30 28.70
C GLY A 134 -9.06 11.47 28.24
N LYS A 135 -7.95 11.22 27.52
CA LYS A 135 -7.02 12.22 27.02
C LYS A 135 -6.89 12.18 25.50
N THR A 136 -6.72 13.33 24.91
CA THR A 136 -6.37 13.47 23.49
C THR A 136 -4.85 13.45 23.34
N GLY A 137 -4.35 12.63 22.43
CA GLY A 137 -2.96 12.61 22.02
C GLY A 137 -2.85 12.58 20.48
N ALA A 138 -1.65 12.74 19.98
CA ALA A 138 -1.35 12.58 18.57
C ALA A 138 0.05 11.97 18.37
N ASN A 139 0.15 11.09 17.39
CA ASN A 139 1.39 10.57 16.86
C ASN A 139 1.72 11.32 15.56
N PHE A 140 2.89 11.95 15.51
CA PHE A 140 3.40 12.68 14.35
C PHE A 140 4.44 11.80 13.67
N VAL A 141 4.09 11.23 12.52
CA VAL A 141 4.94 10.30 11.78
C VAL A 141 5.70 11.04 10.69
N ILE A 142 7.00 11.18 10.91
CA ILE A 142 7.93 11.79 9.95
C ILE A 142 8.40 10.71 8.99
N ARG A 143 8.40 10.98 7.69
CA ARG A 143 8.87 10.08 6.64
C ARG A 143 9.91 10.76 5.78
N SER A 144 11.00 10.05 5.49
CA SER A 144 12.04 10.47 4.54
C SER A 144 12.77 9.25 3.98
N THR A 145 13.39 9.39 2.83
CA THR A 145 14.32 8.39 2.28
C THR A 145 15.75 8.55 2.81
N ASP A 146 16.01 9.68 3.49
CA ASP A 146 17.32 10.01 4.10
C ASP A 146 17.25 9.84 5.64
N PRO A 147 17.98 8.87 6.22
CA PRO A 147 18.00 8.65 7.66
C PRO A 147 18.56 9.82 8.46
N ALA A 148 19.51 10.60 7.91
CA ALA A 148 20.07 11.76 8.58
C ALA A 148 19.03 12.89 8.66
N GLN A 149 18.34 13.17 7.54
CA GLN A 149 17.22 14.11 7.51
C GLN A 149 16.11 13.70 8.47
N LEU A 150 15.77 12.42 8.50
CA LEU A 150 14.74 11.89 9.39
C LEU A 150 15.04 12.19 10.87
N ALA A 151 16.29 11.99 11.28
CA ALA A 151 16.73 12.27 12.65
C ALA A 151 16.70 13.78 12.94
N GLU A 152 17.17 14.60 12.03
CA GLU A 152 17.18 16.06 12.16
C GLU A 152 15.76 16.63 12.27
N VAL A 153 14.86 16.21 11.39
CA VAL A 153 13.46 16.68 11.39
C VAL A 153 12.74 16.28 12.67
N ALA A 154 12.99 15.07 13.19
CA ALA A 154 12.43 14.64 14.46
C ALA A 154 12.90 15.54 15.63
N GLN A 155 14.17 15.90 15.66
CA GLN A 155 14.71 16.82 16.69
C GLN A 155 14.08 18.22 16.57
N LYS A 156 13.98 18.77 15.36
CA LYS A 156 13.34 20.07 15.11
C LYS A 156 11.87 20.07 15.54
N LEU A 157 11.15 19.00 15.22
CA LEU A 157 9.76 18.86 15.63
C LEU A 157 9.62 18.80 17.14
N MET A 158 10.45 18.00 17.83
CA MET A 158 10.45 17.92 19.29
C MET A 158 10.76 19.28 19.92
N ALA A 159 11.74 20.00 19.40
CA ALA A 159 12.07 21.35 19.89
C ALA A 159 10.91 22.34 19.71
N GLY A 160 10.30 22.37 18.53
CA GLY A 160 9.17 23.24 18.25
C GLY A 160 7.93 22.94 19.12
N LEU A 161 7.66 21.65 19.39
CA LEU A 161 6.60 21.26 20.34
C LEU A 161 6.93 21.74 21.76
N ALA A 162 8.15 21.54 22.23
CA ALA A 162 8.58 21.97 23.57
C ALA A 162 8.50 23.50 23.74
N GLU A 163 8.92 24.28 22.74
CA GLU A 163 8.79 25.76 22.74
C GLU A 163 7.34 26.22 22.85
N ALA A 164 6.39 25.45 22.29
CA ALA A 164 4.97 25.71 22.40
C ALA A 164 4.34 25.17 23.70
N GLY A 165 5.14 24.69 24.64
CA GLY A 165 4.66 24.13 25.91
C GLY A 165 3.97 22.75 25.75
N ILE A 166 4.28 22.03 24.69
CA ILE A 166 3.82 20.66 24.44
C ILE A 166 4.99 19.71 24.70
N THR A 167 4.85 18.81 25.67
CA THR A 167 5.92 17.85 26.00
C THR A 167 5.98 16.77 24.90
N PRO A 168 7.08 16.71 24.12
CA PRO A 168 7.23 15.69 23.09
C PRO A 168 7.70 14.37 23.70
N ILE A 169 7.33 13.27 23.05
CA ILE A 169 7.76 11.91 23.36
C ILE A 169 8.39 11.34 22.10
N ASP A 170 9.60 10.81 22.20
CA ASP A 170 10.24 10.12 21.09
C ASP A 170 9.71 8.69 21.01
N GLY A 171 8.97 8.41 19.95
CA GLY A 171 8.23 7.17 19.74
C GLY A 171 6.71 7.37 19.72
N GLU A 172 5.98 6.26 19.80
CA GLU A 172 4.51 6.23 19.79
C GLU A 172 3.95 6.28 21.22
N LEU A 173 2.73 6.80 21.35
CA LEU A 173 1.91 6.74 22.56
C LEU A 173 0.82 5.69 22.44
#